data_eadb71cb8fc8551c392653eadaa5e79a
#
_entry.id   eadb71cb8fc8551c392653eadaa5e79a
#
_cell.length_a   1.000
_cell.length_b   1.000
_cell.length_c   1.000
_cell.angle_alpha   90.00
_cell.angle_beta   90.00
_cell.angle_gamma   90.00
#
_symmetry.space_group_name_H-M   'P 1'
#
loop_
_entity.id
_entity.type
_entity.pdbx_description
1 polymer ?
#
loop_
_entity_poly.entity_id
_entity_poly.type
_entity_poly.pdbx_seq_one_letter_code
_entity_poly.pdbx_strand_id
1 'polypeptide(L)'
;MIIIGFFIFLLKTSNPFNYILPKPEEGLGLNPILQDPALAIHPPILYLGYVGSSIIFSSALAATSTNYLSKEWAKHIKIWVLISWIFLSLGILLGSIWAYYELGWGGFWFWDPVENVSLMPWLALTTLIHCILVLEKRLLLTSWVVILSISTFTLSMCGTFLVRSGILNSVHTFANDPERGLFTVSYTHLTLPTNREV
;
A
#
# COMPACT_ATOMS: atom_id res chain seq x y z
N MET A 1 2.24 3.93 -20.24
CA MET A 1 3.57 4.58 -20.01
C MET A 1 4.25 4.11 -18.73
N ILE A 2 3.56 4.06 -17.58
CA ILE A 2 4.12 3.62 -16.28
C ILE A 2 4.77 2.23 -16.36
N ILE A 3 4.07 1.23 -16.94
CA ILE A 3 4.58 -0.14 -17.08
C ILE A 3 5.89 -0.19 -17.86
N ILE A 4 6.02 0.57 -18.95
CA ILE A 4 7.24 0.63 -19.75
C ILE A 4 8.41 1.16 -18.92
N GLY A 5 8.18 2.21 -18.13
CA GLY A 5 9.20 2.76 -17.24
C GLY A 5 9.66 1.74 -16.20
N PHE A 6 8.75 0.97 -15.61
CA PHE A 6 9.12 -0.11 -14.69
C PHE A 6 9.90 -1.23 -15.36
N PHE A 7 9.56 -1.63 -16.60
CA PHE A 7 10.35 -2.62 -17.33
C PHE A 7 11.76 -2.12 -17.65
N ILE A 8 11.90 -0.86 -18.08
CA ILE A 8 13.21 -0.26 -18.32
C ILE A 8 14.03 -0.23 -17.02
N PHE A 9 13.40 0.17 -15.91
CA PHE A 9 14.05 0.17 -14.61
C PHE A 9 14.50 -1.24 -14.19
N LEU A 10 13.64 -2.25 -14.29
CA LEU A 10 13.95 -3.64 -14.01
C LEU A 10 15.15 -4.12 -14.81
N LEU A 11 15.12 -3.92 -16.12
CA LEU A 11 16.19 -4.39 -17.02
C LEU A 11 17.54 -3.69 -16.77
N LYS A 12 17.52 -2.43 -16.34
CA LYS A 12 18.76 -1.68 -16.08
C LYS A 12 19.34 -1.90 -14.69
N THR A 13 18.51 -2.07 -13.67
CA THR A 13 18.97 -2.09 -12.27
C THR A 13 18.87 -3.46 -11.62
N SER A 14 17.99 -4.33 -12.08
CA SER A 14 17.69 -5.63 -11.45
C SER A 14 17.35 -6.68 -12.49
N ASN A 15 18.11 -6.70 -13.59
CA ASN A 15 17.84 -7.62 -14.70
C ASN A 15 17.85 -9.09 -14.22
N PRO A 16 16.70 -9.78 -14.22
CA PRO A 16 16.61 -11.17 -13.73
C PRO A 16 17.29 -12.18 -14.65
N PHE A 17 17.72 -11.74 -15.85
CA PHE A 17 18.42 -12.59 -16.83
C PHE A 17 19.94 -12.50 -16.73
N ASN A 18 20.48 -11.68 -15.82
CA ASN A 18 21.91 -11.60 -15.60
C ASN A 18 22.41 -12.82 -14.83
N TYR A 19 23.52 -13.39 -15.29
CA TYR A 19 24.18 -14.47 -14.57
C TYR A 19 25.07 -13.93 -13.46
N ILE A 20 25.05 -14.63 -12.31
CA ILE A 20 25.98 -14.39 -11.21
C ILE A 20 27.27 -15.17 -11.52
N LEU A 21 28.39 -14.47 -11.50
CA LEU A 21 29.72 -15.09 -11.69
C LEU A 21 30.61 -14.81 -10.47
N PRO A 22 31.27 -15.83 -9.88
CA PRO A 22 31.22 -17.24 -10.28
C PRO A 22 29.86 -17.87 -10.05
N LYS A 23 29.49 -18.86 -10.88
CA LYS A 23 28.21 -19.56 -10.72
C LYS A 23 28.19 -20.28 -9.36
N PRO A 24 27.22 -20.01 -8.49
CA PRO A 24 27.10 -20.73 -7.22
C PRO A 24 26.76 -22.21 -7.51
N GLU A 25 27.30 -23.12 -6.69
CA GLU A 25 27.00 -24.56 -6.81
C GLU A 25 25.54 -24.84 -6.44
N GLU A 26 25.02 -24.14 -5.42
CA GLU A 26 23.63 -24.20 -5.00
C GLU A 26 23.08 -22.78 -4.72
N GLY A 27 21.75 -22.59 -4.80
CA GLY A 27 21.10 -21.38 -4.36
C GLY A 27 21.12 -21.25 -2.82
N LEU A 28 21.10 -20.01 -2.32
CA LEU A 28 21.09 -19.74 -0.88
C LEU A 28 19.81 -20.24 -0.17
N GLY A 29 18.78 -20.61 -0.94
CA GLY A 29 17.48 -20.96 -0.40
C GLY A 29 16.71 -19.75 0.16
N LEU A 30 15.51 -20.00 0.65
CA LEU A 30 14.69 -18.99 1.31
C LEU A 30 14.99 -19.00 2.81
N ASN A 31 15.13 -17.81 3.41
CA ASN A 31 15.30 -17.67 4.87
C ASN A 31 14.19 -18.47 5.59
N PRO A 32 14.50 -19.30 6.59
CA PRO A 32 13.52 -20.10 7.33
C PRO A 32 12.34 -19.30 7.87
N ILE A 33 12.57 -18.09 8.37
CA ILE A 33 11.50 -17.17 8.86
C ILE A 33 10.49 -16.83 7.75
N LEU A 34 10.92 -16.86 6.47
CA LEU A 34 10.09 -16.56 5.33
C LEU A 34 9.32 -17.77 4.78
N GLN A 35 9.56 -18.97 5.31
CA GLN A 35 8.95 -20.22 4.83
C GLN A 35 7.60 -20.52 5.50
N ASP A 36 7.02 -19.54 6.16
CA ASP A 36 5.75 -19.67 6.85
C ASP A 36 4.54 -19.44 5.93
N PRO A 37 3.48 -20.27 6.02
CA PRO A 37 2.26 -20.11 5.21
C PRO A 37 1.55 -18.77 5.44
N ALA A 38 1.51 -18.26 6.67
CA ALA A 38 0.86 -16.99 6.96
C ALA A 38 1.62 -15.83 6.30
N LEU A 39 2.96 -15.90 6.29
CA LEU A 39 3.78 -14.92 5.58
C LEU A 39 3.59 -15.01 4.05
N ALA A 40 3.32 -16.19 3.50
CA ALA A 40 3.04 -16.32 2.08
C ALA A 40 1.71 -15.66 1.68
N ILE A 41 0.71 -15.66 2.56
CA ILE A 41 -0.64 -15.16 2.30
C ILE A 41 -0.80 -13.70 2.73
N HIS A 42 -0.17 -13.29 3.85
CA HIS A 42 -0.28 -11.96 4.42
C HIS A 42 0.06 -10.82 3.43
N PRO A 43 1.23 -10.80 2.75
CA PRO A 43 1.58 -9.67 1.89
C PRO A 43 0.62 -9.49 0.71
N PRO A 44 0.22 -10.52 -0.05
CA PRO A 44 -0.76 -10.35 -1.12
C PRO A 44 -2.08 -9.75 -0.65
N ILE A 45 -2.61 -10.18 0.48
CA ILE A 45 -3.85 -9.65 1.05
C ILE A 45 -3.68 -8.18 1.47
N LEU A 46 -2.58 -7.86 2.14
CA LEU A 46 -2.25 -6.49 2.54
C LEU A 46 -2.15 -5.56 1.32
N TYR A 47 -1.46 -6.01 0.27
CA TYR A 47 -1.31 -5.24 -0.97
C TYR A 47 -2.63 -5.00 -1.69
N LEU A 48 -3.59 -5.92 -1.66
CA LEU A 48 -4.94 -5.67 -2.20
C LEU A 48 -5.61 -4.49 -1.49
N GLY A 49 -5.43 -4.34 -0.19
CA GLY A 49 -5.90 -3.18 0.56
C GLY A 49 -5.22 -1.88 0.13
N TYR A 50 -3.90 -1.88 -0.02
CA TYR A 50 -3.13 -0.72 -0.47
C TYR A 50 -3.48 -0.31 -1.89
N VAL A 51 -3.48 -1.25 -2.84
CA VAL A 51 -3.82 -0.98 -4.24
C VAL A 51 -5.26 -0.52 -4.39
N GLY A 52 -6.19 -1.06 -3.60
CA GLY A 52 -7.58 -0.61 -3.56
C GLY A 52 -7.72 0.88 -3.23
N SER A 53 -6.81 1.46 -2.43
CA SER A 53 -6.82 2.88 -2.12
C SER A 53 -6.58 3.78 -3.33
N SER A 54 -5.93 3.29 -4.40
CA SER A 54 -5.72 4.03 -5.64
C SER A 54 -7.03 4.27 -6.41
N ILE A 55 -7.96 3.32 -6.35
CA ILE A 55 -9.30 3.47 -6.95
C ILE A 55 -10.08 4.56 -6.23
N ILE A 56 -10.01 4.55 -4.90
CA ILE A 56 -10.66 5.55 -4.04
C ILE A 56 -10.12 6.94 -4.35
N PHE A 57 -8.79 7.08 -4.39
CA PHE A 57 -8.09 8.31 -4.72
C PHE A 57 -8.47 8.84 -6.10
N SER A 58 -8.36 8.02 -7.14
CA SER A 58 -8.65 8.40 -8.52
C SER A 58 -10.11 8.82 -8.69
N SER A 59 -11.04 8.08 -8.06
CA SER A 59 -12.46 8.39 -8.09
C SER A 59 -12.78 9.72 -7.37
N ALA A 60 -12.13 9.99 -6.22
CA ALA A 60 -12.32 11.24 -5.50
C ALA A 60 -11.79 12.43 -6.28
N LEU A 61 -10.62 12.31 -6.94
CA LEU A 61 -10.09 13.35 -7.81
C LEU A 61 -11.01 13.63 -9.01
N ALA A 62 -11.49 12.58 -9.69
CA ALA A 62 -12.40 12.71 -10.81
C ALA A 62 -13.72 13.39 -10.38
N ALA A 63 -14.30 12.95 -9.27
CA ALA A 63 -15.54 13.52 -8.74
C ALA A 63 -15.36 15.00 -8.34
N THR A 64 -14.20 15.37 -7.81
CA THR A 64 -13.88 16.76 -7.47
C THR A 64 -13.71 17.61 -8.74
N SER A 65 -12.99 17.11 -9.74
CA SER A 65 -12.73 17.82 -11.00
C SER A 65 -14.01 18.07 -11.81
N THR A 66 -14.97 17.16 -11.72
CA THR A 66 -16.27 17.25 -12.42
C THR A 66 -17.39 17.84 -11.57
N ASN A 67 -17.10 18.24 -10.33
CA ASN A 67 -18.10 18.67 -9.33
C ASN A 67 -19.22 17.64 -9.11
N TYR A 68 -18.91 16.35 -9.23
CA TYR A 68 -19.87 15.24 -9.12
C TYR A 68 -19.77 14.51 -7.77
N LEU A 69 -19.67 15.24 -6.67
CA LEU A 69 -19.71 14.69 -5.31
C LEU A 69 -21.18 14.54 -4.85
N SER A 70 -21.83 13.48 -5.31
CA SER A 70 -23.25 13.20 -5.06
C SER A 70 -23.46 12.02 -4.11
N LYS A 71 -24.71 11.79 -3.69
CA LYS A 71 -25.10 10.61 -2.89
C LYS A 71 -24.88 9.31 -3.67
N GLU A 72 -25.15 9.33 -4.96
CA GLU A 72 -24.96 8.20 -5.89
C GLU A 72 -23.48 7.85 -5.99
N TRP A 73 -22.61 8.84 -6.16
CA TRP A 73 -21.18 8.65 -6.15
C TRP A 73 -20.71 8.04 -4.80
N ALA A 74 -21.19 8.58 -3.68
CA ALA A 74 -20.86 8.07 -2.35
C ALA A 74 -21.25 6.60 -2.17
N LYS A 75 -22.43 6.21 -2.67
CA LYS A 75 -22.92 4.83 -2.64
C LYS A 75 -22.02 3.88 -3.43
N HIS A 76 -21.51 4.29 -4.59
CA HIS A 76 -20.63 3.47 -5.42
C HIS A 76 -19.23 3.35 -4.81
N ILE A 77 -18.63 4.46 -4.40
CA ILE A 77 -17.27 4.44 -3.87
C ILE A 77 -17.18 3.73 -2.51
N LYS A 78 -18.26 3.75 -1.72
CA LYS A 78 -18.36 3.05 -0.44
C LYS A 78 -17.97 1.58 -0.55
N ILE A 79 -18.36 0.90 -1.62
CA ILE A 79 -18.05 -0.52 -1.84
C ILE A 79 -16.54 -0.71 -1.92
N TRP A 80 -15.84 0.13 -2.69
CA TRP A 80 -14.38 0.07 -2.83
C TRP A 80 -13.65 0.40 -1.54
N VAL A 81 -14.17 1.37 -0.78
CA VAL A 81 -13.62 1.71 0.54
C VAL A 81 -13.74 0.54 1.50
N LEU A 82 -14.89 -0.12 1.55
CA LEU A 82 -15.11 -1.30 2.39
C LEU A 82 -14.22 -2.48 1.96
N ILE A 83 -14.11 -2.76 0.67
CA ILE A 83 -13.23 -3.81 0.14
C ILE A 83 -11.78 -3.54 0.55
N SER A 84 -11.27 -2.34 0.32
CA SER A 84 -9.90 -1.96 0.70
C SER A 84 -9.68 -2.07 2.21
N TRP A 85 -10.64 -1.62 3.01
CA TRP A 85 -10.58 -1.71 4.47
C TRP A 85 -10.58 -3.16 4.97
N ILE A 86 -11.40 -4.04 4.37
CA ILE A 86 -11.43 -5.47 4.72
C ILE A 86 -10.09 -6.14 4.41
N PHE A 87 -9.55 -5.94 3.20
CA PHE A 87 -8.28 -6.53 2.83
C PHE A 87 -7.13 -6.01 3.70
N LEU A 88 -7.12 -4.71 4.01
CA LEU A 88 -6.11 -4.14 4.88
C LEU A 88 -6.24 -4.68 6.31
N SER A 89 -7.46 -4.82 6.84
CA SER A 89 -7.72 -5.41 8.16
C SER A 89 -7.26 -6.87 8.23
N LEU A 90 -7.61 -7.67 7.23
CA LEU A 90 -7.19 -9.08 7.16
C LEU A 90 -5.67 -9.19 7.00
N GLY A 91 -5.07 -8.34 6.17
CA GLY A 91 -3.62 -8.30 5.99
C GLY A 91 -2.90 -7.97 7.30
N ILE A 92 -3.32 -6.93 8.01
CA ILE A 92 -2.75 -6.55 9.32
C ILE A 92 -2.92 -7.70 10.32
N LEU A 93 -4.10 -8.31 10.40
CA LEU A 93 -4.37 -9.42 11.32
C LEU A 93 -3.46 -10.63 11.03
N LEU A 94 -3.33 -11.03 9.77
CA LEU A 94 -2.47 -12.16 9.39
C LEU A 94 -0.99 -11.87 9.68
N GLY A 95 -0.54 -10.64 9.46
CA GLY A 95 0.82 -10.21 9.82
C GLY A 95 1.06 -10.25 11.33
N SER A 96 0.06 -9.83 12.11
CA SER A 96 0.13 -9.90 13.58
C SER A 96 0.18 -11.35 14.10
N ILE A 97 -0.57 -12.26 13.49
CA ILE A 97 -0.54 -13.69 13.83
C ILE A 97 0.83 -14.27 13.50
N TRP A 98 1.36 -13.99 12.31
CA TRP A 98 2.70 -14.43 11.92
C TRP A 98 3.77 -13.92 12.89
N ALA A 99 3.76 -12.63 13.19
CA ALA A 99 4.71 -12.03 14.13
C ALA A 99 4.64 -12.65 15.52
N TYR A 100 3.44 -13.00 15.97
CA TYR A 100 3.22 -13.59 17.28
C TYR A 100 3.95 -14.94 17.47
N TYR A 101 3.88 -15.84 16.51
CA TYR A 101 4.47 -17.16 16.68
C TYR A 101 5.86 -17.31 16.05
N GLU A 102 6.18 -16.58 14.98
CA GLU A 102 7.50 -16.69 14.33
C GLU A 102 8.58 -15.82 14.98
N LEU A 103 8.22 -14.61 15.39
CA LEU A 103 9.20 -13.67 15.95
C LEU A 103 9.40 -13.81 17.46
N GLY A 104 8.54 -14.55 18.12
CA GLY A 104 8.66 -14.81 19.56
C GLY A 104 8.50 -13.55 20.43
N TRP A 105 7.83 -12.53 19.93
CA TRP A 105 7.68 -11.27 20.65
C TRP A 105 6.71 -11.32 21.85
N GLY A 106 5.96 -12.40 22.00
CA GLY A 106 5.02 -12.60 23.10
C GLY A 106 3.71 -11.80 23.00
N GLY A 107 3.42 -11.17 21.86
CA GLY A 107 2.19 -10.41 21.61
C GLY A 107 1.90 -10.28 20.13
N PHE A 108 0.74 -9.72 19.81
CA PHE A 108 0.27 -9.52 18.42
C PHE A 108 0.75 -8.22 17.79
N TRP A 109 1.20 -7.26 18.58
CA TRP A 109 1.55 -5.92 18.12
C TRP A 109 2.69 -5.35 18.95
N PHE A 110 3.72 -4.89 18.30
CA PHE A 110 4.96 -4.40 18.93
C PHE A 110 5.33 -2.97 18.54
N TRP A 111 4.46 -2.28 17.87
CA TRP A 111 4.75 -0.93 17.40
C TRP A 111 6.00 -0.87 16.50
N ASP A 112 6.30 -1.97 15.83
CA ASP A 112 7.34 -1.98 14.81
C ASP A 112 7.04 -0.91 13.74
N PRO A 113 8.04 -0.20 13.22
CA PRO A 113 7.81 0.85 12.23
C PRO A 113 6.98 0.41 11.03
N VAL A 114 7.13 -0.81 10.54
CA VAL A 114 6.34 -1.34 9.41
C VAL A 114 4.90 -1.65 9.82
N GLU A 115 4.67 -2.13 11.03
CA GLU A 115 3.31 -2.29 11.58
C GLU A 115 2.59 -0.95 11.66
N ASN A 116 3.24 0.08 12.20
CA ASN A 116 2.67 1.42 12.31
C ASN A 116 2.36 2.02 10.94
N VAL A 117 3.20 1.78 9.96
CA VAL A 117 3.01 2.22 8.58
C VAL A 117 1.76 1.61 7.95
N SER A 118 1.44 0.36 8.24
CA SER A 118 0.21 -0.29 7.77
C SER A 118 -1.03 0.22 8.50
N LEU A 119 -0.90 0.60 9.76
CA LEU A 119 -1.99 1.10 10.59
C LEU A 119 -2.48 2.49 10.15
N MET A 120 -1.58 3.36 9.66
CA MET A 120 -1.93 4.72 9.25
C MET A 120 -3.02 4.78 8.17
N PRO A 121 -2.89 4.12 7.00
CA PRO A 121 -3.93 4.12 5.98
C PRO A 121 -5.20 3.38 6.44
N TRP A 122 -5.07 2.38 7.32
CA TRP A 122 -6.22 1.70 7.92
C TRP A 122 -7.08 2.64 8.79
N LEU A 123 -6.45 3.48 9.61
CA LEU A 123 -7.15 4.50 10.40
C LEU A 123 -7.83 5.55 9.50
N ALA A 124 -7.13 5.99 8.44
CA ALA A 124 -7.70 6.92 7.46
C ALA A 124 -8.91 6.32 6.73
N LEU A 125 -8.84 5.04 6.32
CA LEU A 125 -9.98 4.32 5.72
C LEU A 125 -11.14 4.16 6.70
N THR A 126 -10.86 3.85 7.95
CA THR A 126 -11.90 3.74 8.99
C THR A 126 -12.65 5.07 9.15
N THR A 127 -11.93 6.17 9.20
CA THR A 127 -12.54 7.52 9.25
C THR A 127 -13.31 7.83 7.97
N LEU A 128 -12.76 7.46 6.81
CA LEU A 128 -13.38 7.65 5.51
C LEU A 128 -14.71 6.91 5.38
N ILE A 129 -14.82 5.68 5.90
CA ILE A 129 -16.08 4.92 5.93
C ILE A 129 -17.17 5.74 6.62
N HIS A 130 -16.90 6.31 7.77
CA HIS A 130 -17.87 7.11 8.51
C HIS A 130 -18.25 8.38 7.75
N CYS A 131 -17.28 9.08 7.16
CA CYS A 131 -17.54 10.28 6.34
C CYS A 131 -18.39 9.97 5.10
N ILE A 132 -18.14 8.85 4.42
CA ILE A 132 -18.91 8.42 3.25
C ILE A 132 -20.35 8.07 3.63
N LEU A 133 -20.57 7.41 4.77
CA LEU A 133 -21.93 7.12 5.25
C LEU A 133 -22.73 8.39 5.54
N VAL A 134 -22.09 9.44 6.05
CA VAL A 134 -22.72 10.74 6.26
C VAL A 134 -22.99 11.44 4.92
N LEU A 135 -22.03 11.39 4.00
CA LEU A 135 -22.18 11.97 2.65
C LEU A 135 -23.33 11.31 1.89
N GLU A 136 -23.43 9.97 1.91
CA GLU A 136 -24.51 9.22 1.27
C GLU A 136 -25.89 9.63 1.77
N LYS A 137 -26.02 9.85 3.08
CA LYS A 137 -27.32 10.16 3.69
C LYS A 137 -27.68 11.65 3.66
N ARG A 138 -26.71 12.52 3.93
CA ARG A 138 -26.95 13.94 4.24
C ARG A 138 -26.25 14.94 3.32
N LEU A 139 -25.40 14.52 2.38
CA LEU A 139 -24.54 15.39 1.55
C LEU A 139 -23.65 16.34 2.40
N LEU A 140 -23.20 15.85 3.54
CA LEU A 140 -22.26 16.58 4.42
C LEU A 140 -20.90 15.93 4.36
N LEU A 141 -19.86 16.63 4.85
CA LEU A 141 -18.48 16.17 4.95
C LEU A 141 -17.80 15.90 3.60
N THR A 142 -18.25 16.52 2.53
CA THR A 142 -17.67 16.37 1.17
C THR A 142 -16.16 16.60 1.15
N SER A 143 -15.69 17.70 1.75
CA SER A 143 -14.26 18.03 1.83
C SER A 143 -13.47 16.98 2.61
N TRP A 144 -14.02 16.47 3.71
CA TRP A 144 -13.38 15.41 4.48
C TRP A 144 -13.27 14.10 3.70
N VAL A 145 -14.29 13.74 2.94
CA VAL A 145 -14.24 12.54 2.08
C VAL A 145 -13.11 12.66 1.06
N VAL A 146 -12.97 13.82 0.41
CA VAL A 146 -11.90 14.05 -0.56
C VAL A 146 -10.52 14.00 0.12
N ILE A 147 -10.34 14.74 1.22
CA ILE A 147 -9.08 14.81 1.95
C ILE A 147 -8.67 13.40 2.42
N LEU A 148 -9.58 12.64 3.03
CA LEU A 148 -9.30 11.31 3.53
C LEU A 148 -9.01 10.31 2.40
N SER A 149 -9.68 10.43 1.26
CA SER A 149 -9.39 9.60 0.08
C SER A 149 -7.98 9.83 -0.44
N ILE A 150 -7.55 11.10 -0.52
CA ILE A 150 -6.19 11.47 -0.91
C ILE A 150 -5.20 11.00 0.15
N SER A 151 -5.48 11.28 1.42
CA SER A 151 -4.60 10.91 2.54
C SER A 151 -4.38 9.41 2.63
N THR A 152 -5.42 8.58 2.46
CA THR A 152 -5.29 7.12 2.52
C THR A 152 -4.31 6.59 1.48
N PHE A 153 -4.44 7.04 0.24
CA PHE A 153 -3.52 6.64 -0.83
C PHE A 153 -2.10 7.17 -0.56
N THR A 154 -1.96 8.43 -0.18
CA THR A 154 -0.66 9.04 0.14
C THR A 154 0.03 8.29 1.28
N LEU A 155 -0.69 7.95 2.35
CA LEU A 155 -0.15 7.17 3.46
C LEU A 155 0.27 5.76 3.03
N SER A 156 -0.48 5.11 2.13
CA SER A 156 -0.10 3.81 1.56
C SER A 156 1.20 3.89 0.75
N MET A 157 1.37 4.96 -0.04
CA MET A 157 2.60 5.21 -0.80
C MET A 157 3.78 5.55 0.10
N CYS A 158 3.58 6.44 1.09
CA CYS A 158 4.59 6.75 2.10
C CYS A 158 5.02 5.48 2.86
N GLY A 159 4.07 4.62 3.17
CA GLY A 159 4.32 3.34 3.81
C GLY A 159 5.25 2.46 2.98
N THR A 160 4.93 2.28 1.72
CA THR A 160 5.77 1.51 0.79
C THR A 160 7.18 2.09 0.69
N PHE A 161 7.30 3.41 0.65
CA PHE A 161 8.60 4.09 0.66
C PHE A 161 9.38 3.81 1.94
N LEU A 162 8.77 3.99 3.11
CA LEU A 162 9.44 3.79 4.40
C LEU A 162 9.96 2.36 4.56
N VAL A 163 9.19 1.37 4.12
CA VAL A 163 9.58 -0.05 4.16
C VAL A 163 10.78 -0.33 3.23
N ARG A 164 10.81 0.30 2.05
CA ARG A 164 11.83 0.02 1.02
C ARG A 164 13.07 0.90 1.11
N SER A 165 12.96 2.06 1.73
CA SER A 165 14.05 3.05 1.78
C SER A 165 15.22 2.68 2.69
N GLY A 166 15.02 1.70 3.58
CA GLY A 166 16.03 1.37 4.61
C GLY A 166 16.22 2.44 5.69
N ILE A 167 15.38 3.49 5.70
CA ILE A 167 15.42 4.55 6.72
C ILE A 167 15.02 3.99 8.08
N LEU A 168 14.07 3.04 8.09
CA LEU A 168 13.56 2.43 9.30
C LEU A 168 14.18 1.05 9.52
N ASN A 169 14.61 0.81 10.76
CA ASN A 169 15.08 -0.49 11.18
C ASN A 169 13.87 -1.31 11.64
N SER A 170 13.55 -2.36 10.90
CA SER A 170 12.40 -3.24 11.17
C SER A 170 12.73 -4.67 10.80
N VAL A 171 12.20 -5.62 11.53
CA VAL A 171 12.29 -7.05 11.19
C VAL A 171 11.52 -7.42 9.93
N HIS A 172 10.62 -6.56 9.47
CA HIS A 172 9.85 -6.72 8.24
C HIS A 172 10.55 -6.14 6.99
N THR A 173 11.71 -5.53 7.14
CA THR A 173 12.46 -4.93 6.03
C THR A 173 13.43 -5.94 5.41
N PHE A 174 12.90 -6.94 4.72
CA PHE A 174 13.68 -8.03 4.11
C PHE A 174 14.47 -7.63 2.87
N ALA A 175 14.17 -6.49 2.27
CA ALA A 175 14.81 -6.02 1.05
C ALA A 175 14.99 -4.50 1.08
N ASN A 176 15.92 -4.05 1.91
CA ASN A 176 16.33 -2.66 1.96
C ASN A 176 17.16 -2.30 0.72
N ASP A 177 16.68 -1.36 -0.04
CA ASP A 177 17.39 -0.79 -1.17
C ASP A 177 17.06 0.71 -1.26
N PRO A 178 17.86 1.55 -0.58
CA PRO A 178 17.59 2.97 -0.51
C PRO A 178 17.57 3.65 -1.88
N GLU A 179 18.47 3.29 -2.79
CA GLU A 179 18.56 3.89 -4.11
C GLU A 179 17.34 3.55 -4.97
N ARG A 180 16.96 2.28 -5.01
CA ARG A 180 15.80 1.81 -5.78
C ARG A 180 14.49 2.23 -5.15
N GLY A 181 14.42 2.27 -3.82
CA GLY A 181 13.25 2.74 -3.07
C GLY A 181 12.91 4.17 -3.42
N LEU A 182 13.89 5.06 -3.43
CA LEU A 182 13.73 6.48 -3.74
C LEU A 182 13.28 6.69 -5.20
N PHE A 183 13.86 5.93 -6.14
CA PHE A 183 13.44 5.94 -7.54
C PHE A 183 11.99 5.49 -7.70
N THR A 184 11.62 4.37 -7.07
CA THR A 184 10.27 3.81 -7.19
C THR A 184 9.20 4.80 -6.72
N VAL A 185 9.42 5.47 -5.59
CA VAL A 185 8.48 6.47 -5.06
C VAL A 185 8.46 7.72 -5.93
N SER A 186 9.63 8.25 -6.31
CA SER A 186 9.69 9.42 -7.18
C SER A 186 9.00 9.17 -8.52
N TYR A 187 9.22 8.00 -9.11
CA TYR A 187 8.60 7.62 -10.37
C TYR A 187 7.08 7.49 -10.26
N THR A 188 6.57 6.85 -9.21
CA THR A 188 5.13 6.72 -8.99
C THR A 188 4.46 8.07 -8.71
N HIS A 189 5.09 8.97 -7.97
CA HIS A 189 4.57 10.31 -7.74
C HIS A 189 4.59 11.20 -9.00
N LEU A 190 5.64 11.13 -9.81
CA LEU A 190 5.75 11.88 -11.05
C LEU A 190 4.81 11.39 -12.15
N THR A 191 4.43 10.11 -12.11
CA THR A 191 3.55 9.49 -13.12
C THR A 191 2.08 9.42 -12.70
N LEU A 192 1.74 9.85 -11.49
CA LEU A 192 0.34 10.16 -11.16
C LEU A 192 -0.15 11.19 -12.16
N PRO A 193 -1.29 10.96 -12.84
CA PRO A 193 -1.71 11.79 -13.95
C PRO A 193 -1.95 13.22 -13.49
N THR A 194 -0.96 14.06 -13.67
CA THR A 194 -1.12 15.51 -13.78
C THR A 194 -1.59 15.85 -15.19
N ASN A 195 -2.43 15.02 -15.78
CA ASN A 195 -3.08 15.34 -17.03
C ASN A 195 -4.03 16.53 -16.81
N ARG A 196 -3.41 17.69 -16.73
CA ARG A 196 -3.96 18.90 -17.27
C ARG A 196 -3.74 18.85 -18.78
N GLU A 197 -4.53 18.07 -19.47
CA GLU A 197 -4.83 18.33 -20.85
C GLU A 197 -6.32 18.68 -20.91
N VAL A 198 -6.51 19.93 -21.19
CA VAL A 198 -7.73 20.66 -21.54
C VAL A 198 -8.44 19.99 -22.69
#